data_59959663344f96cdf4e61343a498f961
#
_entry.id   59959663344f96cdf4e61343a498f961
#
_cell.length_a   1.000
_cell.length_b   1.000
_cell.length_c   1.000
_cell.angle_alpha   90.00
_cell.angle_beta   90.00
_cell.angle_gamma   90.00
#
_symmetry.space_group_name_H-M   'P 1'
#
loop_
_entity.id
_entity.type
_entity.pdbx_description
1 polymer ?
#
loop_
_entity_poly.entity_id
_entity_poly.type
_entity_poly.pdbx_seq_one_letter_code
_entity_poly.pdbx_strand_id
1 'polypeptide(L)'
;MLDVSKRNCVARFADELAARHGGVDIVLSNHYARVEPEDDPAEVIDHYVEANNLGTTSILRHFAPLMRDGGRLLVIASRAGSLRALAPALHSRFQNLRSLEDVDRAVCVWRDAVRAGRAPGQVWPAWINIPSKIGQVAAVRVLAGQRRVADLSRGILLASISPGLIDTGASRPWLDLAGAPQPDEVAAPVLDFVLRPLTDESLYGELVHVGREEPGPFGMPIRAGSVVPWQ
;
A
#
# COMPACT_ATOMS: atom_id res chain seq x y z
N MET A 1 18.76 -12.39 2.65
CA MET A 1 18.19 -11.11 2.14
C MET A 1 16.81 -11.41 1.56
N LEU A 2 15.80 -10.61 1.90
CA LEU A 2 14.44 -10.73 1.37
C LEU A 2 14.30 -9.83 0.14
N ASP A 3 13.99 -10.43 -1.01
CA ASP A 3 13.63 -9.72 -2.24
C ASP A 3 12.13 -9.92 -2.48
N VAL A 4 11.35 -8.86 -2.28
CA VAL A 4 9.89 -8.90 -2.39
C VAL A 4 9.37 -9.06 -3.82
N SER A 5 10.18 -8.72 -4.82
CA SER A 5 9.84 -8.96 -6.24
C SER A 5 9.85 -10.46 -6.59
N LYS A 6 10.44 -11.29 -5.74
CA LYS A 6 10.54 -12.74 -5.90
C LYS A 6 9.55 -13.46 -4.98
N ARG A 7 8.41 -13.88 -5.50
CA ARG A 7 7.36 -14.57 -4.71
C ARG A 7 7.92 -15.72 -3.85
N ASN A 8 8.81 -16.53 -4.41
CA ASN A 8 9.42 -17.64 -3.68
C ASN A 8 10.34 -17.19 -2.53
N CYS A 9 10.92 -15.99 -2.60
CA CYS A 9 11.72 -15.43 -1.51
C CYS A 9 10.82 -15.03 -0.34
N VAL A 10 9.66 -14.41 -0.63
CA VAL A 10 8.68 -14.02 0.39
C VAL A 10 8.10 -15.25 1.08
N ALA A 11 7.68 -16.27 0.30
CA ALA A 11 7.14 -17.52 0.84
C ALA A 11 8.14 -18.20 1.78
N ARG A 12 9.37 -18.47 1.31
CA ARG A 12 10.42 -19.12 2.12
C ARG A 12 10.74 -18.33 3.39
N PHE A 13 10.80 -17.01 3.31
CA PHE A 13 11.07 -16.18 4.49
C PHE A 13 9.93 -16.25 5.50
N ALA A 14 8.68 -16.27 5.06
CA ALA A 14 7.51 -16.46 5.91
C ALA A 14 7.54 -17.83 6.59
N ASP A 15 7.84 -18.90 5.84
CA ASP A 15 7.96 -20.28 6.35
C ASP A 15 9.10 -20.37 7.39
N GLU A 16 10.24 -19.73 7.14
CA GLU A 16 11.38 -19.69 8.07
C GLU A 16 11.01 -18.99 9.38
N LEU A 17 10.31 -17.84 9.30
CA LEU A 17 9.84 -17.15 10.50
C LEU A 17 8.81 -17.97 11.29
N ALA A 18 7.88 -18.61 10.58
CA ALA A 18 6.89 -19.51 11.21
C ALA A 18 7.58 -20.67 11.94
N ALA A 19 8.57 -21.31 11.30
CA ALA A 19 9.30 -22.43 11.87
C ALA A 19 10.13 -22.02 13.12
N ARG A 20 10.73 -20.83 13.10
CA ARG A 20 11.60 -20.33 14.18
C ARG A 20 10.83 -19.72 15.34
N HIS A 21 9.74 -19.01 15.04
CA HIS A 21 9.06 -18.14 15.99
C HIS A 21 7.58 -18.49 16.20
N GLY A 22 7.01 -19.39 15.40
CA GLY A 22 5.60 -19.77 15.45
C GLY A 22 4.61 -18.72 14.93
N GLY A 23 5.08 -17.52 14.57
CA GLY A 23 4.26 -16.43 14.09
C GLY A 23 4.97 -15.08 14.21
N VAL A 24 4.27 -14.00 13.82
CA VAL A 24 4.80 -12.63 13.83
C VAL A 24 3.81 -11.67 14.50
N ASP A 25 4.34 -10.69 15.22
CA ASP A 25 3.54 -9.69 15.93
C ASP A 25 3.32 -8.46 15.05
N ILE A 26 4.34 -8.02 14.32
CA ILE A 26 4.29 -6.81 13.49
C ILE A 26 4.94 -7.09 12.15
N VAL A 27 4.20 -6.80 11.08
CA VAL A 27 4.71 -6.74 9.71
C VAL A 27 4.43 -5.35 9.15
N LEU A 28 5.49 -4.62 8.81
CA LEU A 28 5.42 -3.33 8.14
C LEU A 28 5.96 -3.47 6.72
N SER A 29 5.08 -3.54 5.74
CA SER A 29 5.44 -3.59 4.32
C SER A 29 5.80 -2.19 3.83
N ASN A 30 7.10 -1.87 3.83
CA ASN A 30 7.64 -0.53 3.50
C ASN A 30 8.58 -0.55 2.28
N HIS A 31 8.53 -1.59 1.47
CA HIS A 31 9.35 -1.67 0.26
C HIS A 31 8.82 -0.74 -0.85
N TYR A 32 9.73 -0.23 -1.66
CA TYR A 32 9.41 0.63 -2.80
C TYR A 32 10.50 0.52 -3.88
N ALA A 33 10.13 0.10 -5.09
CA ALA A 33 10.98 0.24 -6.27
C ALA A 33 10.88 1.69 -6.76
N ARG A 34 12.02 2.37 -6.76
CA ARG A 34 12.09 3.79 -7.17
C ARG A 34 12.08 3.89 -8.69
N VAL A 35 11.50 4.96 -9.19
CA VAL A 35 11.58 5.41 -10.58
C VAL A 35 11.90 6.90 -10.60
N GLU A 36 12.61 7.34 -11.62
CA GLU A 36 12.97 8.74 -11.83
C GLU A 36 12.09 9.35 -12.93
N PRO A 37 11.93 10.69 -12.98
CA PRO A 37 11.14 11.35 -14.02
C PRO A 37 11.64 11.09 -15.44
N GLU A 38 12.93 10.80 -15.60
CA GLU A 38 13.61 10.54 -16.87
C GLU A 38 13.46 9.09 -17.34
N ASP A 39 13.01 8.19 -16.48
CA ASP A 39 12.81 6.78 -16.83
C ASP A 39 11.66 6.62 -17.83
N ASP A 40 11.86 5.81 -18.87
CA ASP A 40 10.74 5.39 -19.71
C ASP A 40 9.84 4.43 -18.92
N PRO A 41 8.58 4.82 -18.66
CA PRO A 41 7.66 3.95 -17.94
C PRO A 41 7.51 2.56 -18.57
N ALA A 42 7.63 2.43 -19.88
CA ALA A 42 7.51 1.14 -20.57
C ALA A 42 8.67 0.19 -20.24
N GLU A 43 9.87 0.72 -19.95
CA GLU A 43 11.04 -0.08 -19.62
C GLU A 43 11.06 -0.49 -18.14
N VAL A 44 10.57 0.37 -17.23
CA VAL A 44 10.67 0.16 -15.79
C VAL A 44 9.44 -0.52 -15.18
N ILE A 45 8.29 -0.51 -15.87
CA ILE A 45 6.99 -0.89 -15.30
C ILE A 45 6.93 -2.34 -14.83
N ASP A 46 7.60 -3.28 -15.49
CA ASP A 46 7.57 -4.69 -15.10
C ASP A 46 8.18 -4.87 -13.73
N HIS A 47 9.41 -4.39 -13.50
CA HIS A 47 10.07 -4.45 -12.20
C HIS A 47 9.31 -3.64 -11.13
N TYR A 48 8.78 -2.48 -11.52
CA TYR A 48 8.01 -1.61 -10.63
C TYR A 48 6.76 -2.32 -10.08
N VAL A 49 5.99 -3.00 -10.95
CA VAL A 49 4.79 -3.76 -10.55
C VAL A 49 5.18 -5.02 -9.78
N GLU A 50 6.22 -5.74 -10.20
CA GLU A 50 6.72 -6.91 -9.47
C GLU A 50 7.06 -6.59 -8.02
N ALA A 51 7.82 -5.52 -7.78
CA ALA A 51 8.17 -5.11 -6.43
C ALA A 51 6.97 -4.51 -5.69
N ASN A 52 6.40 -3.41 -6.20
CA ASN A 52 5.47 -2.59 -5.43
C ASN A 52 4.07 -3.24 -5.28
N ASN A 53 3.59 -3.99 -6.26
CA ASN A 53 2.24 -4.56 -6.26
C ASN A 53 2.23 -6.05 -5.96
N LEU A 54 2.89 -6.86 -6.80
CA LEU A 54 2.94 -8.32 -6.61
C LEU A 54 3.73 -8.70 -5.35
N GLY A 55 4.74 -7.90 -4.98
CA GLY A 55 5.42 -8.00 -3.69
C GLY A 55 4.48 -7.75 -2.52
N THR A 56 3.65 -6.70 -2.59
CA THR A 56 2.64 -6.40 -1.56
C THR A 56 1.64 -7.55 -1.42
N THR A 57 1.04 -8.03 -2.52
CA THR A 57 0.09 -9.16 -2.46
C THR A 57 0.75 -10.44 -1.96
N SER A 58 2.04 -10.66 -2.29
CA SER A 58 2.81 -11.79 -1.78
C SER A 58 3.03 -11.69 -0.26
N ILE A 59 3.42 -10.52 0.26
CA ILE A 59 3.53 -10.29 1.71
C ILE A 59 2.19 -10.53 2.39
N LEU A 60 1.12 -9.94 1.91
CA LEU A 60 -0.22 -10.11 2.48
C LEU A 60 -0.64 -11.58 2.52
N ARG A 61 -0.42 -12.31 1.44
CA ARG A 61 -0.77 -13.74 1.32
C ARG A 61 -0.04 -14.62 2.31
N HIS A 62 1.27 -14.40 2.48
CA HIS A 62 2.10 -15.30 3.28
C HIS A 62 2.19 -14.88 4.76
N PHE A 63 2.06 -13.60 5.08
CA PHE A 63 2.19 -13.14 6.46
C PHE A 63 0.86 -13.01 7.20
N ALA A 64 -0.27 -12.76 6.53
CA ALA A 64 -1.55 -12.66 7.22
C ALA A 64 -1.93 -13.92 8.02
N PRO A 65 -1.67 -15.16 7.54
CA PRO A 65 -1.91 -16.36 8.34
C PRO A 65 -1.02 -16.50 9.56
N LEU A 66 0.17 -15.85 9.55
CA LEU A 66 1.18 -15.95 10.60
C LEU A 66 1.02 -14.89 11.71
N MET A 67 0.05 -13.96 11.55
CA MET A 67 -0.15 -12.91 12.55
C MET A 67 -0.61 -13.49 13.88
N ARG A 68 0.06 -13.08 14.96
CA ARG A 68 -0.34 -13.41 16.34
C ARG A 68 -1.51 -12.54 16.78
N ASP A 69 -2.12 -12.92 17.90
CA ASP A 69 -3.17 -12.13 18.54
C ASP A 69 -2.63 -10.74 18.92
N GLY A 70 -3.42 -9.71 18.67
CA GLY A 70 -2.98 -8.33 18.83
C GLY A 70 -2.02 -7.81 17.77
N GLY A 71 -1.74 -8.60 16.72
CA GLY A 71 -0.74 -8.29 15.69
C GLY A 71 -1.11 -7.14 14.75
N ARG A 72 -0.11 -6.67 14.01
CA ARG A 72 -0.22 -5.56 13.05
C ARG A 72 0.37 -5.95 11.70
N LEU A 73 -0.46 -6.01 10.67
CA LEU A 73 -0.02 -6.18 9.27
C LEU A 73 -0.35 -4.90 8.50
N LEU A 74 0.65 -4.08 8.26
CA LEU A 74 0.49 -2.74 7.73
C LEU A 74 1.25 -2.57 6.42
N VAL A 75 0.63 -1.90 5.45
CA VAL A 75 1.23 -1.57 4.16
C VAL A 75 1.42 -0.06 4.06
N ILE A 76 2.66 0.39 3.86
CA ILE A 76 2.97 1.80 3.57
C ILE A 76 2.48 2.12 2.16
N ALA A 77 1.39 2.85 2.10
CA ALA A 77 0.77 3.30 0.86
C ALA A 77 0.96 4.81 0.65
N SER A 78 -0.10 5.50 0.28
CA SER A 78 -0.17 6.95 0.09
C SER A 78 -1.63 7.37 -0.03
N ARG A 79 -1.93 8.64 0.18
CA ARG A 79 -3.25 9.24 -0.19
C ARG A 79 -3.59 9.04 -1.66
N ALA A 80 -2.57 8.96 -2.52
CA ALA A 80 -2.73 8.60 -3.94
C ALA A 80 -3.31 7.19 -4.14
N GLY A 81 -3.37 6.36 -3.10
CA GLY A 81 -4.02 5.05 -3.11
C GLY A 81 -5.55 5.08 -3.08
N SER A 82 -6.20 6.24 -3.02
CA SER A 82 -7.64 6.39 -3.17
C SER A 82 -8.05 6.38 -4.66
N LEU A 83 -9.22 5.81 -4.99
CA LEU A 83 -9.78 5.86 -6.35
C LEU A 83 -10.04 7.28 -6.85
N ARG A 84 -10.17 8.24 -5.94
CA ARG A 84 -10.29 9.67 -6.29
C ARG A 84 -9.11 10.20 -7.11
N ALA A 85 -7.96 9.53 -7.05
CA ALA A 85 -6.78 9.86 -7.85
C ALA A 85 -6.83 9.29 -9.29
N LEU A 86 -7.85 8.46 -9.62
CA LEU A 86 -8.08 7.93 -10.97
C LEU A 86 -9.24 8.61 -11.66
N ALA A 87 -9.19 8.63 -13.00
CA ALA A 87 -10.35 8.94 -13.81
C ALA A 87 -11.51 7.98 -13.50
N PRO A 88 -12.78 8.45 -13.37
CA PRO A 88 -13.92 7.60 -13.03
C PRO A 88 -14.10 6.37 -13.93
N ALA A 89 -13.72 6.48 -15.22
CA ALA A 89 -13.76 5.37 -16.18
C ALA A 89 -12.88 4.17 -15.79
N LEU A 90 -11.87 4.37 -14.92
CA LEU A 90 -10.98 3.32 -14.44
C LEU A 90 -11.42 2.75 -13.08
N HIS A 91 -12.37 3.33 -12.38
CA HIS A 91 -12.78 2.89 -11.05
C HIS A 91 -13.23 1.43 -11.03
N SER A 92 -13.97 0.99 -12.06
CA SER A 92 -14.45 -0.40 -12.18
C SER A 92 -13.31 -1.43 -12.22
N ARG A 93 -12.09 -1.01 -12.57
CA ARG A 93 -10.91 -1.88 -12.59
C ARG A 93 -10.48 -2.34 -11.20
N PHE A 94 -10.76 -1.53 -10.16
CA PHE A 94 -10.40 -1.80 -8.77
C PHE A 94 -11.61 -1.96 -7.86
N GLN A 95 -12.82 -1.76 -8.39
CA GLN A 95 -14.06 -2.06 -7.67
C GLN A 95 -14.42 -3.55 -7.81
N ASN A 96 -15.12 -4.08 -6.82
CA ASN A 96 -15.65 -5.44 -6.83
C ASN A 96 -14.58 -6.56 -6.94
N LEU A 97 -13.31 -6.26 -6.66
CA LEU A 97 -12.28 -7.29 -6.54
C LEU A 97 -12.57 -8.14 -5.30
N ARG A 98 -12.39 -9.45 -5.41
CA ARG A 98 -12.75 -10.42 -4.36
C ARG A 98 -11.59 -11.25 -3.84
N SER A 99 -10.47 -11.25 -4.56
CA SER A 99 -9.26 -12.00 -4.19
C SER A 99 -7.99 -11.19 -4.48
N LEU A 100 -6.88 -11.56 -3.86
CA LEU A 100 -5.57 -10.99 -4.19
C LEU A 100 -5.18 -11.28 -5.64
N GLU A 101 -5.65 -12.40 -6.21
CA GLU A 101 -5.46 -12.74 -7.61
C GLU A 101 -6.22 -11.78 -8.54
N ASP A 102 -7.38 -11.28 -8.12
CA ASP A 102 -8.11 -10.24 -8.88
C ASP A 102 -7.32 -8.93 -8.88
N VAL A 103 -6.73 -8.57 -7.74
CA VAL A 103 -5.85 -7.39 -7.64
C VAL A 103 -4.62 -7.57 -8.52
N ASP A 104 -3.95 -8.72 -8.44
CA ASP A 104 -2.79 -9.05 -9.29
C ASP A 104 -3.15 -8.89 -10.77
N ARG A 105 -4.32 -9.41 -11.20
CA ARG A 105 -4.79 -9.24 -12.58
C ARG A 105 -5.05 -7.78 -12.96
N ALA A 106 -5.69 -7.01 -12.09
CA ALA A 106 -6.00 -5.60 -12.37
C ALA A 106 -4.72 -4.78 -12.57
N VAL A 107 -3.72 -4.96 -11.71
CA VAL A 107 -2.43 -4.26 -11.85
C VAL A 107 -1.62 -4.77 -13.04
N CYS A 108 -1.69 -6.06 -13.39
CA CYS A 108 -1.05 -6.59 -14.60
C CYS A 108 -1.67 -6.03 -15.88
N VAL A 109 -2.99 -5.87 -15.94
CA VAL A 109 -3.67 -5.21 -17.09
C VAL A 109 -3.18 -3.78 -17.26
N TRP A 110 -3.03 -3.03 -16.18
CA TRP A 110 -2.44 -1.69 -16.22
C TRP A 110 -0.97 -1.72 -16.66
N ARG A 111 -0.14 -2.58 -16.08
CA ARG A 111 1.25 -2.78 -16.48
C ARG A 111 1.38 -3.02 -17.99
N ASP A 112 0.56 -3.94 -18.52
CA ASP A 112 0.59 -4.31 -19.93
C ASP A 112 0.12 -3.17 -20.85
N ALA A 113 -0.76 -2.30 -20.36
CA ALA A 113 -1.14 -1.07 -21.07
C ALA A 113 0.01 -0.05 -21.11
N VAL A 114 0.74 0.14 -20.01
CA VAL A 114 1.92 1.02 -19.94
C VAL A 114 3.01 0.49 -20.86
N ARG A 115 3.39 -0.78 -20.72
CA ARG A 115 4.44 -1.42 -21.52
C ARG A 115 4.18 -1.34 -23.03
N ALA A 116 2.91 -1.39 -23.44
CA ALA A 116 2.50 -1.30 -24.84
C ALA A 116 2.22 0.14 -25.31
N GLY A 117 2.52 1.17 -24.50
CA GLY A 117 2.26 2.57 -24.85
C GLY A 117 0.77 2.94 -24.96
N ARG A 118 -0.15 2.09 -24.49
CA ARG A 118 -1.61 2.31 -24.58
C ARG A 118 -2.22 3.03 -23.36
N ALA A 119 -1.45 3.18 -22.31
CA ALA A 119 -1.94 3.75 -21.05
C ALA A 119 -2.56 5.17 -21.21
N PRO A 120 -1.95 6.12 -21.95
CA PRO A 120 -2.55 7.45 -22.15
C PRO A 120 -3.91 7.39 -22.85
N GLY A 121 -4.07 6.56 -23.88
CA GLY A 121 -5.34 6.38 -24.60
C GLY A 121 -6.43 5.70 -23.75
N GLN A 122 -6.06 5.07 -22.64
CA GLN A 122 -6.95 4.46 -21.65
C GLN A 122 -7.11 5.31 -20.39
N VAL A 123 -6.73 6.58 -20.44
CA VAL A 123 -6.84 7.59 -19.36
C VAL A 123 -6.12 7.21 -18.05
N TRP A 124 -5.11 6.34 -18.11
CA TRP A 124 -4.27 6.07 -16.97
C TRP A 124 -3.40 7.29 -16.63
N PRO A 125 -3.15 7.58 -15.35
CA PRO A 125 -2.22 8.64 -14.96
C PRO A 125 -0.82 8.42 -15.53
N ALA A 126 -0.16 9.50 -15.97
CA ALA A 126 1.23 9.43 -16.41
C ALA A 126 2.18 9.02 -15.28
N TRP A 127 1.92 9.48 -14.07
CA TRP A 127 2.70 9.08 -12.90
C TRP A 127 2.28 7.69 -12.43
N ILE A 128 3.13 6.69 -12.72
CA ILE A 128 2.86 5.27 -12.45
C ILE A 128 2.69 4.95 -10.95
N ASN A 129 3.12 5.85 -10.06
CA ASN A 129 2.91 5.68 -8.63
C ASN A 129 1.42 5.63 -8.24
N ILE A 130 0.55 6.41 -8.92
CA ILE A 130 -0.87 6.49 -8.56
C ILE A 130 -1.58 5.13 -8.72
N PRO A 131 -1.60 4.47 -9.89
CA PRO A 131 -2.25 3.17 -10.03
C PRO A 131 -1.62 2.09 -9.15
N SER A 132 -0.30 2.17 -8.92
CA SER A 132 0.41 1.25 -8.04
C SER A 132 -0.09 1.39 -6.59
N LYS A 133 -0.17 2.61 -6.05
CA LYS A 133 -0.68 2.85 -4.69
C LYS A 133 -2.14 2.43 -4.53
N ILE A 134 -2.96 2.62 -5.56
CA ILE A 134 -4.34 2.11 -5.58
C ILE A 134 -4.36 0.58 -5.52
N GLY A 135 -3.51 -0.10 -6.28
CA GLY A 135 -3.36 -1.55 -6.22
C GLY A 135 -2.95 -2.06 -4.84
N GLN A 136 -2.03 -1.37 -4.15
CA GLN A 136 -1.64 -1.72 -2.79
C GLN A 136 -2.80 -1.58 -1.79
N VAL A 137 -3.54 -0.47 -1.84
CA VAL A 137 -4.72 -0.26 -0.98
C VAL A 137 -5.83 -1.25 -1.30
N ALA A 138 -6.10 -1.52 -2.59
CA ALA A 138 -7.07 -2.53 -3.01
C ALA A 138 -6.74 -3.92 -2.46
N ALA A 139 -5.45 -4.31 -2.45
CA ALA A 139 -5.01 -5.59 -1.90
C ALA A 139 -5.32 -5.71 -0.39
N VAL A 140 -5.04 -4.67 0.37
CA VAL A 140 -5.38 -4.62 1.80
C VAL A 140 -6.89 -4.72 2.01
N ARG A 141 -7.70 -3.94 1.28
CA ARG A 141 -9.18 -3.94 1.38
C ARG A 141 -9.78 -5.29 1.07
N VAL A 142 -9.30 -5.94 0.00
CA VAL A 142 -9.78 -7.27 -0.41
C VAL A 142 -9.47 -8.32 0.65
N LEU A 143 -8.22 -8.36 1.12
CA LEU A 143 -7.83 -9.33 2.16
C LEU A 143 -8.57 -9.06 3.48
N ALA A 144 -8.74 -7.79 3.84
CA ALA A 144 -9.49 -7.38 5.01
C ALA A 144 -10.95 -7.85 4.95
N GLY A 145 -11.61 -7.73 3.79
CA GLY A 145 -12.97 -8.24 3.58
C GLY A 145 -13.08 -9.74 3.84
N GLN A 146 -12.06 -10.52 3.50
CA GLN A 146 -12.03 -11.96 3.70
C GLN A 146 -11.75 -12.39 5.16
N ARG A 147 -11.01 -11.55 5.92
CA ARG A 147 -10.44 -11.93 7.22
C ARG A 147 -11.05 -11.19 8.41
N ARG A 148 -11.88 -10.17 8.17
CA ARG A 148 -12.37 -9.22 9.18
C ARG A 148 -12.81 -9.88 10.47
N VAL A 149 -13.70 -10.87 10.40
CA VAL A 149 -14.27 -11.51 11.59
C VAL A 149 -13.18 -12.24 12.39
N ALA A 150 -12.36 -13.03 11.72
CA ALA A 150 -11.29 -13.80 12.38
C ALA A 150 -10.19 -12.89 12.93
N ASP A 151 -9.81 -11.85 12.21
CA ASP A 151 -8.72 -10.96 12.64
C ASP A 151 -9.17 -10.05 13.80
N LEU A 152 -10.37 -9.46 13.72
CA LEU A 152 -10.88 -8.60 14.80
C LEU A 152 -11.11 -9.37 16.11
N SER A 153 -11.59 -10.62 16.04
CA SER A 153 -11.74 -11.45 17.26
C SER A 153 -10.40 -11.75 17.95
N ARG A 154 -9.29 -11.59 17.24
CA ARG A 154 -7.91 -11.77 17.72
C ARG A 154 -7.20 -10.43 17.99
N GLY A 155 -7.87 -9.29 17.84
CA GLY A 155 -7.28 -7.96 17.98
C GLY A 155 -6.24 -7.62 16.93
N ILE A 156 -6.24 -8.29 15.76
CA ILE A 156 -5.30 -8.04 14.66
C ILE A 156 -5.78 -6.84 13.86
N LEU A 157 -4.85 -5.92 13.55
CA LEU A 157 -5.08 -4.82 12.60
C LEU A 157 -4.41 -5.11 11.27
N LEU A 158 -5.20 -5.15 10.21
CA LEU A 158 -4.76 -5.11 8.82
C LEU A 158 -5.19 -3.75 8.23
N ALA A 159 -4.23 -2.93 7.78
CA ALA A 159 -4.54 -1.61 7.21
C ALA A 159 -3.46 -1.15 6.22
N SER A 160 -3.81 -0.20 5.36
CA SER A 160 -2.85 0.61 4.62
C SER A 160 -2.61 1.91 5.39
N ILE A 161 -1.38 2.43 5.39
CA ILE A 161 -1.09 3.72 6.02
C ILE A 161 -0.47 4.69 5.02
N SER A 162 -0.89 5.95 5.12
CA SER A 162 -0.30 7.07 4.42
C SER A 162 0.47 7.92 5.44
N PRO A 163 1.81 7.94 5.37
CA PRO A 163 2.61 8.75 6.29
C PRO A 163 2.60 10.25 5.95
N GLY A 164 1.90 10.64 4.90
CA GLY A 164 1.88 12.02 4.42
C GLY A 164 3.01 12.34 3.45
N LEU A 165 3.19 13.64 3.21
CA LEU A 165 4.30 14.15 2.40
C LEU A 165 5.58 14.08 3.23
N ILE A 166 6.66 13.54 2.64
CA ILE A 166 7.95 13.38 3.32
C ILE A 166 9.05 13.83 2.37
N ASP A 167 10.00 14.60 2.87
CA ASP A 167 11.18 14.99 2.10
C ASP A 167 12.16 13.82 2.00
N THR A 168 12.03 13.04 0.93
CA THR A 168 12.90 11.89 0.63
C THR A 168 13.51 12.01 -0.76
N GLY A 169 14.61 11.30 -0.99
CA GLY A 169 15.17 11.19 -2.34
C GLY A 169 14.17 10.67 -3.37
N ALA A 170 13.20 9.84 -2.96
CA ALA A 170 12.18 9.30 -3.87
C ALA A 170 11.05 10.30 -4.19
N SER A 171 10.76 11.27 -3.32
CA SER A 171 9.69 12.26 -3.52
C SER A 171 10.18 13.55 -4.18
N ARG A 172 11.45 13.95 -3.94
CA ARG A 172 12.02 15.21 -4.48
C ARG A 172 11.87 15.41 -5.98
N PRO A 173 12.04 14.39 -6.85
CA PRO A 173 11.90 14.58 -8.28
C PRO A 173 10.45 14.83 -8.75
N TRP A 174 9.45 14.54 -7.90
CA TRP A 174 8.03 14.49 -8.29
C TRP A 174 7.16 15.55 -7.64
N LEU A 175 7.56 16.06 -6.48
CA LEU A 175 6.70 16.86 -5.62
C LEU A 175 7.42 18.12 -5.15
N ASP A 176 6.65 19.20 -4.99
CA ASP A 176 7.11 20.35 -4.20
C ASP A 176 7.10 19.94 -2.71
N LEU A 177 8.28 19.98 -2.10
CA LEU A 177 8.51 19.53 -0.72
C LEU A 177 8.76 20.71 0.23
N ALA A 178 8.41 21.93 -0.17
CA ALA A 178 8.57 23.09 0.71
C ALA A 178 7.84 22.88 2.03
N GLY A 179 8.58 22.82 3.12
CA GLY A 179 8.05 22.57 4.47
C GLY A 179 7.67 21.12 4.76
N ALA A 180 7.96 20.16 3.86
CA ALA A 180 7.75 18.75 4.13
C ALA A 180 8.68 18.26 5.25
N PRO A 181 8.19 17.41 6.18
CA PRO A 181 9.00 16.85 7.26
C PRO A 181 10.07 15.89 6.72
N GLN A 182 11.16 15.76 7.47
CA GLN A 182 12.18 14.76 7.20
C GLN A 182 11.71 13.34 7.62
N PRO A 183 12.32 12.26 7.09
CA PRO A 183 11.92 10.88 7.42
C PRO A 183 11.90 10.55 8.91
N ASP A 184 12.85 11.05 9.70
CA ASP A 184 12.93 10.85 11.14
C ASP A 184 11.80 11.52 11.91
N GLU A 185 11.31 12.69 11.44
CA GLU A 185 10.15 13.37 12.02
C GLU A 185 8.84 12.59 11.78
N VAL A 186 8.76 11.83 10.70
CA VAL A 186 7.57 11.01 10.34
C VAL A 186 7.64 9.62 10.95
N ALA A 187 8.84 9.12 11.23
CA ALA A 187 9.02 7.79 11.82
C ALA A 187 8.30 7.64 13.17
N ALA A 188 8.34 8.66 14.02
CA ALA A 188 7.71 8.61 15.35
C ALA A 188 6.19 8.42 15.29
N PRO A 189 5.39 9.23 14.57
CA PRO A 189 3.94 8.99 14.44
C PRO A 189 3.60 7.68 13.74
N VAL A 190 4.40 7.21 12.78
CA VAL A 190 4.22 5.88 12.17
C VAL A 190 4.42 4.78 13.20
N LEU A 191 5.50 4.83 13.99
CA LEU A 191 5.77 3.85 15.04
C LEU A 191 4.72 3.87 16.15
N ASP A 192 4.27 5.07 16.56
CA ASP A 192 3.17 5.20 17.52
C ASP A 192 1.90 4.48 17.02
N PHE A 193 1.54 4.69 15.76
CA PHE A 193 0.40 4.00 15.15
C PHE A 193 0.61 2.47 15.09
N VAL A 194 1.80 2.02 14.71
CA VAL A 194 2.15 0.59 14.62
C VAL A 194 2.09 -0.11 15.99
N LEU A 195 2.56 0.56 17.04
CA LEU A 195 2.69 -0.03 18.39
C LEU A 195 1.44 0.14 19.24
N ARG A 196 0.52 1.03 18.88
CA ARG A 196 -0.70 1.31 19.62
C ARG A 196 -1.66 0.11 19.58
N PRO A 197 -2.32 -0.24 20.71
CA PRO A 197 -3.39 -1.23 20.70
C PRO A 197 -4.52 -0.86 19.72
N LEU A 198 -5.15 -1.87 19.10
CA LEU A 198 -6.34 -1.65 18.28
C LEU A 198 -7.52 -1.30 19.20
N THR A 199 -7.91 -0.04 19.19
CA THR A 199 -9.07 0.48 19.94
C THR A 199 -10.22 0.92 19.05
N ASP A 200 -9.95 1.05 17.74
CA ASP A 200 -10.92 1.48 16.74
C ASP A 200 -10.92 0.49 15.55
N GLU A 201 -11.93 -0.38 15.55
CA GLU A 201 -12.11 -1.39 14.50
C GLU A 201 -12.50 -0.78 13.14
N SER A 202 -12.88 0.51 13.09
CA SER A 202 -13.19 1.19 11.83
C SER A 202 -11.97 1.37 10.94
N LEU A 203 -10.75 1.29 11.51
CA LEU A 203 -9.49 1.39 10.79
C LEU A 203 -9.13 0.10 10.03
N TYR A 204 -9.79 -1.02 10.38
CA TYR A 204 -9.47 -2.33 9.79
C TYR A 204 -9.84 -2.38 8.30
N GLY A 205 -8.85 -2.64 7.46
CA GLY A 205 -8.98 -2.70 6.00
C GLY A 205 -8.92 -1.34 5.31
N GLU A 206 -8.76 -0.24 6.05
CA GLU A 206 -8.81 1.10 5.50
C GLU A 206 -7.42 1.68 5.19
N LEU A 207 -7.41 2.78 4.44
CA LEU A 207 -6.24 3.64 4.27
C LEU A 207 -6.27 4.72 5.35
N VAL A 208 -5.33 4.65 6.27
CA VAL A 208 -5.24 5.57 7.42
C VAL A 208 -4.13 6.58 7.20
N HIS A 209 -4.42 7.86 7.36
CA HIS A 209 -3.40 8.90 7.38
C HIS A 209 -2.76 8.96 8.77
N VAL A 210 -1.43 8.82 8.84
CA VAL A 210 -0.68 8.82 10.12
C VAL A 210 0.32 9.96 10.23
N GLY A 211 0.51 10.75 9.15
CA GLY A 211 1.40 11.91 9.12
C GLY A 211 0.84 13.14 9.81
N ARG A 212 1.54 14.27 9.63
CA ARG A 212 1.04 15.59 10.06
C ARG A 212 -0.28 15.90 9.37
N GLU A 213 -1.07 16.79 9.97
CA GLU A 213 -2.27 17.32 9.33
C GLU A 213 -1.91 17.95 7.98
N GLU A 214 -2.65 17.59 6.94
CA GLU A 214 -2.42 18.07 5.58
C GLU A 214 -3.70 18.67 4.99
N PRO A 215 -3.59 19.59 4.03
CA PRO A 215 -4.74 20.07 3.28
C PRO A 215 -5.46 18.89 2.60
N GLY A 216 -6.74 18.76 2.88
CA GLY A 216 -7.62 17.76 2.26
C GLY A 216 -8.51 18.37 1.19
N PRO A 217 -9.28 17.54 0.48
CA PRO A 217 -10.27 18.01 -0.49
C PRO A 217 -11.33 18.89 0.18
N PHE A 218 -11.83 19.87 -0.56
CA PHE A 218 -12.86 20.83 -0.08
C PHE A 218 -12.46 21.66 1.14
N GLY A 219 -11.14 21.88 1.36
CA GLY A 219 -10.64 22.68 2.48
C GLY A 219 -10.71 22.01 3.86
N MET A 220 -11.15 20.75 3.93
CA MET A 220 -11.15 20.00 5.17
C MET A 220 -9.77 19.35 5.39
N PRO A 221 -9.10 19.56 6.55
CA PRO A 221 -7.81 18.97 6.83
C PRO A 221 -7.93 17.45 7.00
N ILE A 222 -6.91 16.73 6.50
CA ILE A 222 -6.73 15.32 6.78
C ILE A 222 -5.87 15.21 8.03
N ARG A 223 -6.45 14.70 9.12
CA ARG A 223 -5.80 14.60 10.43
C ARG A 223 -5.14 13.24 10.62
N ALA A 224 -4.12 13.19 11.48
CA ALA A 224 -3.53 11.93 11.90
C ALA A 224 -4.60 11.00 12.53
N GLY A 225 -4.58 9.73 12.14
CA GLY A 225 -5.56 8.73 12.56
C GLY A 225 -6.87 8.74 11.76
N SER A 226 -7.05 9.66 10.80
CA SER A 226 -8.26 9.67 9.98
C SER A 226 -8.19 8.69 8.80
N VAL A 227 -9.34 8.10 8.46
CA VAL A 227 -9.48 7.27 7.26
C VAL A 227 -9.49 8.16 6.02
N VAL A 228 -8.67 7.83 5.04
CA VAL A 228 -8.71 8.43 3.69
C VAL A 228 -9.79 7.70 2.88
N PRO A 229 -10.83 8.40 2.40
CA PRO A 229 -11.90 7.74 1.68
C PRO A 229 -11.40 7.00 0.44
N TRP A 230 -11.94 5.79 0.22
CA TRP A 230 -11.62 5.00 -0.98
C TRP A 230 -12.21 5.63 -2.25
N GLN A 231 -13.44 6.20 -2.14
CA GLN A 231 -14.18 6.89 -3.21
C GLN A 231 -14.61 8.27 -2.79
#